data_be59e4406bcda4c50a9215cd3aaf3b9d
#
_entry.id   be59e4406bcda4c50a9215cd3aaf3b9d
#
_cell.length_a   1.000
_cell.length_b   1.000
_cell.length_c   1.000
_cell.angle_alpha   90.00
_cell.angle_beta   90.00
_cell.angle_gamma   90.00
#
_symmetry.space_group_name_H-M   'P 1'
#
loop_
_entity.id
_entity.type
_entity.pdbx_description
1 polymer ?
#
loop_
_entity_poly.entity_id
_entity_poly.type
_entity_poly.pdbx_seq_one_letter_code
_entity_poly.pdbx_strand_id
1 'polypeptide(L)'
;MLSVFAPLGLVPLIFLVEKCKTPAAAKRLAPAAAVALVLVWCAACSPNRALRWRTADRMPQHRFAREINGASLLNYGTLDGGFYTAAGVLPPCRYFCVTNMPLDDQWAEQNALLAEGGVDYVVALTGDLGTAFPRYAVVDQCSCDGGEGLLTWYLYKRQA
;
A
#
# COMPACT_ATOMS: atom_id res chain seq x y z
N MET A 1 11.17 7.05 -11.25
CA MET A 1 11.50 8.50 -11.37
C MET A 1 11.42 9.09 -12.78
N LEU A 2 11.23 8.31 -13.85
CA LEU A 2 11.16 8.81 -15.25
C LEU A 2 9.79 9.42 -15.63
N SER A 3 8.73 9.19 -14.88
CA SER A 3 7.37 9.64 -15.20
C SER A 3 7.13 11.15 -15.08
N VAL A 4 7.96 11.84 -14.30
CA VAL A 4 7.86 13.30 -14.11
C VAL A 4 8.37 14.06 -15.34
N PHE A 5 9.23 13.44 -16.14
CA PHE A 5 9.84 14.05 -17.33
C PHE A 5 9.07 13.78 -18.63
N ALA A 6 8.07 12.89 -18.61
CA ALA A 6 7.27 12.58 -19.78
C ALA A 6 6.58 13.81 -20.41
N PRO A 7 6.03 14.77 -19.65
CA PRO A 7 5.47 16.00 -20.21
C PRO A 7 6.48 16.88 -20.95
N LEU A 8 7.75 16.87 -20.53
CA LEU A 8 8.82 17.66 -21.19
C LEU A 8 9.18 17.13 -22.58
N GLY A 9 8.98 15.83 -22.84
CA GLY A 9 9.15 15.22 -24.16
C GLY A 9 8.10 15.65 -25.19
N LEU A 10 6.94 16.16 -24.74
CA LEU A 10 5.88 16.64 -25.64
C LEU A 10 6.18 17.99 -26.28
N VAL A 11 6.94 18.84 -25.60
CA VAL A 11 7.27 20.19 -26.10
C VAL A 11 7.97 20.12 -27.47
N PRO A 12 9.06 19.33 -27.67
CA PRO A 12 9.68 19.18 -28.97
C PRO A 12 8.77 18.55 -30.03
N LEU A 13 7.86 17.67 -29.61
CA LEU A 13 6.90 17.04 -30.53
C LEU A 13 5.88 18.04 -31.09
N ILE A 14 5.40 18.96 -30.23
CA ILE A 14 4.51 20.05 -30.65
C ILE A 14 5.24 20.97 -31.65
N PHE A 15 6.49 21.36 -31.37
CA PHE A 15 7.29 22.16 -32.29
C PHE A 15 7.56 21.48 -33.62
N LEU A 16 7.77 20.15 -33.63
CA LEU A 16 7.94 19.35 -34.86
C LEU A 16 6.65 19.35 -35.70
N VAL A 17 5.49 19.18 -35.08
CA VAL A 17 4.19 19.19 -35.76
C VAL A 17 3.85 20.57 -36.33
N GLU A 18 4.22 21.65 -35.64
CA GLU A 18 4.03 23.01 -36.14
C GLU A 18 4.90 23.32 -37.36
N LYS A 19 6.13 22.79 -37.42
CA LYS A 19 7.04 22.97 -38.56
C LYS A 19 6.69 22.11 -39.78
N CYS A 20 5.96 21.02 -39.63
CA CYS A 20 5.53 20.20 -40.75
C CYS A 20 4.47 20.92 -41.59
N LYS A 21 4.57 20.81 -42.93
CA LYS A 21 3.53 21.28 -43.88
C LYS A 21 2.31 20.35 -43.84
N THR A 22 1.65 20.28 -42.69
CA THR A 22 0.47 19.44 -42.49
C THR A 22 -0.82 20.22 -42.79
N PRO A 23 -1.89 19.58 -43.30
CA PRO A 23 -3.17 20.24 -43.54
C PRO A 23 -3.74 20.80 -42.23
N ALA A 24 -4.47 21.91 -42.33
CA ALA A 24 -4.98 22.67 -41.16
C ALA A 24 -5.81 21.82 -40.18
N ALA A 25 -6.53 20.82 -40.70
CA ALA A 25 -7.29 19.87 -39.88
C ALA A 25 -6.37 19.00 -38.99
N ALA A 26 -5.25 18.52 -39.52
CA ALA A 26 -4.28 17.72 -38.79
C ALA A 26 -3.57 18.55 -37.72
N LYS A 27 -3.29 19.84 -37.96
CA LYS A 27 -2.72 20.75 -36.96
C LYS A 27 -3.62 20.97 -35.75
N ARG A 28 -4.94 20.94 -35.93
CA ARG A 28 -5.90 21.07 -34.82
C ARG A 28 -6.04 19.78 -34.00
N LEU A 29 -5.90 18.60 -34.64
CA LEU A 29 -6.02 17.32 -33.98
C LEU A 29 -4.72 16.83 -33.32
N ALA A 30 -3.56 17.27 -33.80
CA ALA A 30 -2.27 16.84 -33.31
C ALA A 30 -2.06 17.07 -31.78
N PRO A 31 -2.40 18.24 -31.19
CA PRO A 31 -2.24 18.40 -29.76
C PRO A 31 -3.17 17.49 -28.95
N ALA A 32 -4.40 17.27 -29.39
CA ALA A 32 -5.34 16.37 -28.72
C ALA A 32 -4.84 14.90 -28.81
N ALA A 33 -4.32 14.49 -29.96
CA ALA A 33 -3.73 13.16 -30.15
C ALA A 33 -2.46 12.99 -29.28
N ALA A 34 -1.62 14.01 -29.18
CA ALA A 34 -0.44 13.99 -28.34
C ALA A 34 -0.80 13.85 -26.85
N VAL A 35 -1.79 14.60 -26.36
CA VAL A 35 -2.28 14.48 -24.99
C VAL A 35 -2.86 13.10 -24.74
N ALA A 36 -3.67 12.56 -25.65
CA ALA A 36 -4.23 11.22 -25.55
C ALA A 36 -3.12 10.14 -25.47
N LEU A 37 -2.10 10.23 -26.33
CA LEU A 37 -0.93 9.34 -26.31
C LEU A 37 -0.19 9.37 -24.97
N VAL A 38 0.00 10.57 -24.40
CA VAL A 38 0.67 10.69 -23.10
C VAL A 38 -0.18 10.11 -21.98
N LEU A 39 -1.48 10.35 -21.98
CA LEU A 39 -2.37 9.76 -20.98
C LEU A 39 -2.36 8.22 -21.07
N VAL A 40 -2.38 7.66 -22.28
CA VAL A 40 -2.26 6.22 -22.51
C VAL A 40 -0.90 5.70 -22.03
N TRP A 41 0.18 6.41 -22.37
CA TRP A 41 1.54 6.05 -21.93
C TRP A 41 1.67 6.09 -20.40
N CYS A 42 1.23 7.18 -19.76
CA CYS A 42 1.23 7.29 -18.31
C CYS A 42 0.42 6.18 -17.65
N ALA A 43 -0.73 5.84 -18.23
CA ALA A 43 -1.56 4.75 -17.76
C ALA A 43 -0.90 3.37 -17.94
N ALA A 44 -0.18 3.16 -19.04
CA ALA A 44 0.48 1.90 -19.35
C ALA A 44 1.79 1.68 -18.58
N CYS A 45 2.57 2.76 -18.37
CA CYS A 45 3.86 2.72 -17.69
C CYS A 45 3.79 3.06 -16.21
N SER A 46 2.60 3.31 -15.66
CA SER A 46 2.43 3.59 -14.25
C SER A 46 2.85 2.38 -13.40
N PRO A 47 3.73 2.55 -12.40
CA PRO A 47 4.04 1.49 -11.44
C PRO A 47 2.80 1.01 -10.68
N ASN A 48 1.77 1.86 -10.59
CA ASN A 48 0.49 1.54 -9.98
C ASN A 48 -0.49 0.80 -10.92
N ARG A 49 -0.05 0.42 -12.14
CA ARG A 49 -0.90 -0.31 -13.09
C ARG A 49 -1.49 -1.58 -12.49
N ALA A 50 -0.70 -2.30 -11.70
CA ALA A 50 -1.15 -3.52 -11.03
C ALA A 50 -2.30 -3.25 -10.03
N LEU A 51 -2.36 -2.05 -9.43
CA LEU A 51 -3.40 -1.68 -8.47
C LEU A 51 -4.79 -1.54 -9.12
N ARG A 52 -4.87 -1.23 -10.42
CA ARG A 52 -6.14 -1.13 -11.15
C ARG A 52 -6.90 -2.44 -11.22
N TRP A 53 -6.18 -3.56 -11.17
CA TRP A 53 -6.73 -4.91 -11.30
C TRP A 53 -6.80 -5.65 -9.96
N ARG A 54 -6.31 -5.03 -8.88
CA ARG A 54 -6.45 -5.57 -7.53
C ARG A 54 -7.84 -5.24 -7.03
N THR A 55 -8.67 -6.25 -6.90
CA THR A 55 -9.93 -6.11 -6.18
C THR A 55 -9.63 -5.88 -4.70
N ALA A 56 -10.49 -5.12 -4.01
CA ALA A 56 -10.35 -4.86 -2.58
C ALA A 56 -10.15 -6.16 -1.77
N ASP A 57 -10.79 -7.26 -2.20
CA ASP A 57 -10.71 -8.58 -1.55
C ASP A 57 -9.31 -9.22 -1.60
N ARG A 58 -8.46 -8.80 -2.53
CA ARG A 58 -7.08 -9.30 -2.66
C ARG A 58 -6.06 -8.46 -1.87
N MET A 59 -6.50 -7.36 -1.28
CA MET A 59 -5.65 -6.53 -0.44
C MET A 59 -5.76 -6.99 1.01
N PRO A 60 -4.64 -7.32 1.67
CA PRO A 60 -4.65 -7.78 3.06
C PRO A 60 -5.38 -6.80 3.98
N GLN A 61 -5.25 -5.50 3.75
CA GLN A 61 -5.89 -4.44 4.55
C GLN A 61 -7.42 -4.59 4.55
N HIS A 62 -8.03 -4.72 3.39
CA HIS A 62 -9.49 -4.84 3.28
C HIS A 62 -10.00 -6.21 3.72
N ARG A 63 -9.22 -7.26 3.47
CA ARG A 63 -9.57 -8.61 3.89
C ARG A 63 -9.59 -8.70 5.42
N PHE A 64 -8.52 -8.25 6.08
CA PHE A 64 -8.41 -8.28 7.53
C PHE A 64 -9.39 -7.30 8.22
N ALA A 65 -9.68 -6.15 7.61
CA ALA A 65 -10.64 -5.18 8.15
C ALA A 65 -12.03 -5.79 8.39
N ARG A 66 -12.46 -6.74 7.56
CA ARG A 66 -13.74 -7.42 7.73
C ARG A 66 -13.75 -8.33 8.97
N GLU A 67 -12.63 -8.98 9.25
CA GLU A 67 -12.49 -9.84 10.44
C GLU A 67 -12.34 -9.01 11.71
N ILE A 68 -11.57 -7.91 11.63
CA ILE A 68 -11.34 -6.99 12.76
C ILE A 68 -12.63 -6.32 13.20
N ASN A 69 -13.48 -5.90 12.25
CA ASN A 69 -14.82 -5.35 12.48
C ASN A 69 -14.90 -4.30 13.61
N GLY A 70 -13.96 -3.36 13.64
CA GLY A 70 -13.91 -2.28 14.64
C GLY A 70 -13.28 -2.64 15.99
N ALA A 71 -12.79 -3.88 16.16
CA ALA A 71 -12.04 -4.26 17.36
C ALA A 71 -10.63 -3.64 17.38
N SER A 72 -9.98 -3.66 18.54
CA SER A 72 -8.64 -3.08 18.72
C SER A 72 -7.59 -3.84 17.89
N LEU A 73 -6.69 -3.09 17.24
CA LEU A 73 -5.69 -3.59 16.31
C LEU A 73 -4.31 -3.02 16.63
N LEU A 74 -3.28 -3.86 16.59
CA LEU A 74 -1.88 -3.44 16.56
C LEU A 74 -1.20 -3.90 15.25
N ASN A 75 -0.51 -2.96 14.59
CA ASN A 75 0.38 -3.27 13.48
C ASN A 75 1.79 -3.49 14.05
N TYR A 76 2.18 -4.74 14.24
CA TYR A 76 3.38 -5.13 14.98
C TYR A 76 4.59 -5.27 14.06
N GLY A 77 5.67 -4.60 14.41
CA GLY A 77 6.99 -4.80 13.82
C GLY A 77 7.13 -4.37 12.37
N THR A 78 6.18 -3.60 11.82
CA THR A 78 6.19 -3.15 10.43
C THR A 78 5.83 -1.68 10.31
N LEU A 79 6.15 -1.08 9.16
CA LEU A 79 5.62 0.24 8.78
C LEU A 79 4.09 0.17 8.68
N ASP A 80 3.43 1.33 8.83
CA ASP A 80 1.98 1.39 8.65
C ASP A 80 1.60 1.02 7.21
N GLY A 81 0.97 -0.13 7.07
CA GLY A 81 0.45 -0.64 5.80
C GLY A 81 -0.98 -0.18 5.49
N GLY A 82 -1.53 0.78 6.24
CA GLY A 82 -2.90 1.27 6.07
C GLY A 82 -3.98 0.37 6.70
N PHE A 83 -3.60 -0.54 7.58
CA PHE A 83 -4.54 -1.46 8.25
C PHE A 83 -5.50 -0.75 9.19
N TYR A 84 -5.03 0.25 9.97
CA TYR A 84 -5.88 1.06 10.84
C TYR A 84 -6.96 1.81 10.05
N THR A 85 -6.55 2.43 8.94
CA THR A 85 -7.46 3.16 8.06
C THR A 85 -8.51 2.23 7.43
N ALA A 86 -8.08 1.06 6.95
CA ALA A 86 -8.98 0.09 6.34
C ALA A 86 -9.98 -0.49 7.35
N ALA A 87 -9.54 -0.75 8.59
CA ALA A 87 -10.38 -1.28 9.67
C ALA A 87 -11.24 -0.19 10.35
N GLY A 88 -10.96 1.10 10.11
CA GLY A 88 -11.66 2.21 10.74
C GLY A 88 -11.40 2.32 12.24
N VAL A 89 -10.22 1.89 12.70
CA VAL A 89 -9.83 1.88 14.13
C VAL A 89 -8.66 2.81 14.40
N LEU A 90 -8.57 3.29 15.63
CA LEU A 90 -7.44 4.08 16.08
C LEU A 90 -6.31 3.18 16.63
N PRO A 91 -5.05 3.59 16.47
CA PRO A 91 -3.92 2.90 17.09
C PRO A 91 -4.07 2.81 18.61
N PRO A 92 -3.68 1.68 19.24
CA PRO A 92 -3.86 1.44 20.67
C PRO A 92 -2.75 2.06 21.53
N CYS A 93 -1.63 2.46 20.93
CA CYS A 93 -0.46 2.98 21.63
C CYS A 93 0.26 4.06 20.81
N ARG A 94 1.21 4.74 21.44
CA ARG A 94 2.02 5.80 20.80
C ARG A 94 2.82 5.26 19.61
N TYR A 95 3.41 4.09 19.76
CA TYR A 95 4.17 3.42 18.70
C TYR A 95 3.29 2.41 17.96
N PHE A 96 2.40 2.93 17.17
CA PHE A 96 1.41 2.15 16.41
C PHE A 96 1.97 1.42 15.18
N CYS A 97 3.20 1.74 14.78
CA CYS A 97 3.95 1.06 13.72
C CYS A 97 5.45 1.25 13.96
N VAL A 98 6.28 0.44 13.32
CA VAL A 98 7.73 0.65 13.31
C VAL A 98 8.05 1.78 12.34
N THR A 99 8.93 2.69 12.74
CA THR A 99 9.44 3.76 11.89
C THR A 99 10.77 3.33 11.25
N ASN A 100 11.23 4.08 10.25
CA ASN A 100 12.55 3.85 9.63
C ASN A 100 13.72 4.09 10.60
N MET A 101 13.47 4.72 11.72
CA MET A 101 14.44 4.87 12.81
C MET A 101 14.01 3.94 13.95
N PRO A 102 14.75 2.85 14.20
CA PRO A 102 14.44 1.94 15.30
C PRO A 102 14.67 2.67 16.63
N LEU A 103 13.64 2.67 17.46
CA LEU A 103 13.69 3.18 18.82
C LEU A 103 13.48 2.01 19.77
N ASP A 104 14.34 1.87 20.77
CA ASP A 104 14.24 0.77 21.75
C ASP A 104 12.88 0.79 22.49
N ASP A 105 12.40 1.98 22.84
CA ASP A 105 11.10 2.17 23.46
C ASP A 105 9.92 1.65 22.62
N GLN A 106 10.05 1.68 21.31
CA GLN A 106 9.02 1.25 20.38
C GLN A 106 8.71 -0.25 20.51
N TRP A 107 9.76 -1.06 20.52
CA TRP A 107 9.63 -2.50 20.72
C TRP A 107 9.15 -2.83 22.13
N ALA A 108 9.67 -2.11 23.14
CA ALA A 108 9.29 -2.31 24.53
C ALA A 108 7.78 -2.06 24.73
N GLU A 109 7.25 -0.97 24.20
CA GLU A 109 5.82 -0.62 24.32
C GLU A 109 4.92 -1.61 23.57
N GLN A 110 5.26 -1.96 22.32
CA GLN A 110 4.50 -2.95 21.55
C GLN A 110 4.52 -4.34 22.21
N ASN A 111 5.68 -4.78 22.69
CA ASN A 111 5.82 -6.06 23.37
C ASN A 111 5.04 -6.11 24.70
N ALA A 112 5.09 -5.04 25.48
CA ALA A 112 4.33 -4.93 26.72
C ALA A 112 2.82 -5.05 26.45
N LEU A 113 2.33 -4.31 25.46
CA LEU A 113 0.93 -4.34 25.04
C LEU A 113 0.48 -5.76 24.63
N LEU A 114 1.32 -6.50 23.90
CA LEU A 114 1.03 -7.89 23.50
C LEU A 114 1.09 -8.86 24.69
N ALA A 115 2.08 -8.71 25.56
CA ALA A 115 2.21 -9.57 26.74
C ALA A 115 1.00 -9.45 27.69
N GLU A 116 0.46 -8.25 27.82
CA GLU A 116 -0.74 -7.97 28.63
C GLU A 116 -2.03 -8.43 27.92
N GLY A 117 -2.00 -8.70 26.61
CA GLY A 117 -3.19 -8.95 25.82
C GLY A 117 -4.04 -7.70 25.60
N GLY A 118 -3.40 -6.53 25.49
CA GLY A 118 -4.04 -5.24 25.44
C GLY A 118 -4.76 -4.93 24.13
N VAL A 119 -4.68 -5.81 23.11
CA VAL A 119 -5.37 -5.68 21.82
C VAL A 119 -6.05 -6.96 21.42
N ASP A 120 -7.10 -6.88 20.63
CA ASP A 120 -7.86 -8.04 20.15
C ASP A 120 -7.21 -8.68 18.91
N TYR A 121 -6.65 -7.85 18.03
CA TYR A 121 -6.02 -8.29 16.79
C TYR A 121 -4.62 -7.71 16.61
N VAL A 122 -3.77 -8.49 15.96
CA VAL A 122 -2.40 -8.08 15.59
C VAL A 122 -2.17 -8.41 14.12
N VAL A 123 -1.62 -7.45 13.37
CA VAL A 123 -1.13 -7.67 12.01
C VAL A 123 0.39 -7.67 12.04
N ALA A 124 1.02 -8.68 11.46
CA ALA A 124 2.47 -8.80 11.36
C ALA A 124 2.90 -9.48 10.05
N LEU A 125 4.17 -9.31 9.69
CA LEU A 125 4.80 -10.04 8.58
C LEU A 125 5.40 -11.39 9.01
N THR A 126 5.51 -11.64 10.32
CA THR A 126 6.03 -12.89 10.85
C THR A 126 4.90 -13.86 11.16
N GLY A 127 5.09 -15.14 10.83
CA GLY A 127 4.15 -16.22 11.10
C GLY A 127 4.30 -16.88 12.47
N ASP A 128 5.31 -16.50 13.24
CA ASP A 128 5.70 -17.13 14.52
C ASP A 128 5.40 -16.27 15.77
N LEU A 129 4.65 -15.17 15.61
CA LEU A 129 4.29 -14.28 16.71
C LEU A 129 3.66 -15.03 17.89
N GLY A 130 2.84 -16.05 17.62
CA GLY A 130 2.22 -16.87 18.63
C GLY A 130 3.21 -17.65 19.52
N THR A 131 4.43 -17.88 19.06
CA THR A 131 5.49 -18.50 19.86
C THR A 131 5.97 -17.54 20.96
N ALA A 132 6.15 -16.25 20.63
CA ALA A 132 6.53 -15.24 21.59
C ALA A 132 5.37 -14.77 22.48
N PHE A 133 4.15 -14.74 21.90
CA PHE A 133 2.93 -14.31 22.58
C PHE A 133 1.82 -15.37 22.43
N PRO A 134 1.80 -16.40 23.29
CA PRO A 134 0.89 -17.54 23.15
C PRO A 134 -0.61 -17.21 23.24
N ARG A 135 -0.94 -16.00 23.69
CA ARG A 135 -2.33 -15.52 23.71
C ARG A 135 -2.87 -15.18 22.31
N TYR A 136 -2.01 -15.12 21.30
CA TYR A 136 -2.39 -14.75 19.95
C TYR A 136 -2.23 -15.93 18.99
N ALA A 137 -3.29 -16.28 18.29
CA ALA A 137 -3.27 -17.32 17.27
C ALA A 137 -3.58 -16.73 15.89
N VAL A 138 -2.95 -17.28 14.85
CA VAL A 138 -3.22 -16.91 13.46
C VAL A 138 -4.66 -17.27 13.11
N VAL A 139 -5.44 -16.30 12.63
CA VAL A 139 -6.81 -16.51 12.16
C VAL A 139 -6.93 -16.33 10.65
N ASP A 140 -6.04 -15.54 10.06
CA ASP A 140 -6.02 -15.34 8.61
C ASP A 140 -4.60 -15.00 8.11
N GLN A 141 -4.35 -15.27 6.82
CA GLN A 141 -3.11 -14.87 6.16
C GLN A 141 -3.40 -14.43 4.72
N CYS A 142 -2.66 -13.46 4.24
CA CYS A 142 -2.79 -12.95 2.89
C CYS A 142 -1.44 -12.59 2.31
N SER A 143 -1.13 -13.17 1.16
CA SER A 143 0.09 -12.85 0.43
C SER A 143 -0.20 -11.83 -0.67
N CYS A 144 0.65 -10.83 -0.79
CA CYS A 144 0.57 -9.81 -1.84
C CYS A 144 1.96 -9.51 -2.39
N ASP A 145 1.99 -9.00 -3.62
CA ASP A 145 3.23 -8.51 -4.22
C ASP A 145 3.63 -7.19 -3.56
N GLY A 146 4.77 -7.19 -2.88
CA GLY A 146 5.34 -6.03 -2.18
C GLY A 146 6.23 -5.15 -3.06
N GLY A 147 6.37 -5.47 -4.35
CA GLY A 147 7.25 -4.73 -5.28
C GLY A 147 8.69 -5.26 -5.31
N GLU A 148 9.20 -5.81 -4.22
CA GLU A 148 10.50 -6.49 -4.12
C GLU A 148 10.36 -8.01 -3.95
N GLY A 149 9.12 -8.50 -3.95
CA GLY A 149 8.79 -9.90 -3.78
C GLY A 149 7.44 -10.13 -3.10
N LEU A 150 7.13 -11.40 -2.88
CA LEU A 150 5.89 -11.80 -2.22
C LEU A 150 5.99 -11.54 -0.72
N LEU A 151 5.13 -10.67 -0.21
CA LEU A 151 4.97 -10.42 1.22
C LEU A 151 3.75 -11.17 1.74
N THR A 152 3.90 -11.90 2.83
CA THR A 152 2.79 -12.58 3.49
C THR A 152 2.48 -11.87 4.81
N TRP A 153 1.27 -11.36 4.90
CA TRP A 153 0.73 -10.76 6.09
C TRP A 153 -0.09 -11.78 6.87
N TYR A 154 0.05 -11.76 8.20
CA TYR A 154 -0.67 -12.63 9.13
C TYR A 154 -1.57 -11.78 10.02
N LEU A 155 -2.80 -12.21 10.19
CA LEU A 155 -3.73 -11.67 11.17
C LEU A 155 -3.80 -12.61 12.34
N TYR A 156 -3.47 -12.12 13.51
CA TYR A 156 -3.58 -12.82 14.78
C TYR A 156 -4.78 -12.30 15.57
N LYS A 157 -5.42 -13.18 16.30
CA LYS A 157 -6.52 -12.86 17.20
C LYS A 157 -6.16 -13.32 18.61
N ARG A 158 -6.47 -12.48 19.60
CA ARG A 158 -6.32 -12.85 20.98
C ARG A 158 -7.25 -13.99 21.33
N GLN A 159 -6.71 -15.02 21.95
CA GLN A 159 -7.46 -16.14 22.52
C GLN A 159 -7.99 -15.75 23.90
N ALA A 160 -9.18 -16.24 24.24
CA ALA A 160 -9.84 -15.98 25.53
C ALA A 160 -9.10 -16.63 26.70
#